data_e13b2c109f2a1dbc0fee0919edc91b96
#
_entry.id   e13b2c109f2a1dbc0fee0919edc91b96
#
_cell.length_a   1.000
_cell.length_b   1.000
_cell.length_c   1.000
_cell.angle_alpha   90.00
_cell.angle_beta   90.00
_cell.angle_gamma   90.00
#
_symmetry.space_group_name_H-M   'P 1'
#
loop_
_entity.id
_entity.type
_entity.pdbx_description
1 polymer ?
#
loop_
_entity_poly.entity_id
_entity_poly.type
_entity_poly.pdbx_seq_one_letter_code
_entity_poly.pdbx_strand_id
1 'polypeptide(L)'
;MKTLIRNGRLIDPANRVDGRLNLLLKDGRVAWVGCGAPEADLVVDAQDRIVAPGFIDIHMHEDPVDADGRIRFNILNCMLRMGVTTVLGGNCGINEADPVEYLNEVDRAGAPVNVALLAGHEYFRVAAGAADKYAASTPEQRRAMVEGIRRALEGGCMGVSFGLRYVPGTDEDEFYRAAECCRDYGGMIAAHVRDDADQVFAAID
;
A
#
# COMPACT_ATOMS: atom_id res chain seq x y z
N MET A 1 12.07 24.38 7.77
CA MET A 1 11.36 24.51 9.06
C MET A 1 11.85 23.44 10.02
N LYS A 2 12.15 23.81 11.27
CA LYS A 2 12.57 22.89 12.33
C LYS A 2 11.43 22.73 13.34
N THR A 3 11.08 21.50 13.71
CA THR A 3 10.07 21.17 14.73
C THR A 3 10.71 20.34 15.82
N LEU A 4 10.68 20.82 17.06
CA LEU A 4 11.12 20.04 18.24
C LEU A 4 9.90 19.42 18.91
N ILE A 5 9.90 18.08 19.03
CA ILE A 5 8.92 17.32 19.82
C ILE A 5 9.63 16.95 21.13
N ARG A 6 9.07 17.36 22.28
CA ARG A 6 9.71 17.19 23.59
C ARG A 6 8.78 16.56 24.62
N ASN A 7 9.37 16.06 25.71
CA ASN A 7 8.70 15.55 26.91
C ASN A 7 7.87 14.27 26.70
N GLY A 8 7.89 13.65 25.50
CA GLY A 8 7.24 12.38 25.24
C GLY A 8 8.12 11.18 25.55
N ARG A 9 7.52 9.98 25.49
CA ARG A 9 8.27 8.72 25.40
C ARG A 9 8.49 8.40 23.93
N LEU A 10 9.72 8.52 23.46
CA LEU A 10 10.08 8.16 22.10
C LEU A 10 10.26 6.65 21.96
N ILE A 11 9.53 6.03 21.04
CA ILE A 11 9.62 4.60 20.72
C ILE A 11 9.90 4.45 19.23
N ASP A 12 11.05 3.89 18.89
CA ASP A 12 11.46 3.55 17.52
C ASP A 12 12.12 2.17 17.54
N PRO A 13 11.37 1.09 17.28
CA PRO A 13 11.89 -0.27 17.32
C PRO A 13 13.01 -0.54 16.31
N ALA A 14 12.93 0.07 15.13
CA ALA A 14 13.92 -0.11 14.07
C ALA A 14 15.31 0.38 14.51
N ASN A 15 15.37 1.46 15.28
CA ASN A 15 16.59 2.03 15.83
C ASN A 15 16.85 1.64 17.30
N ARG A 16 16.05 0.74 17.86
CA ARG A 16 16.12 0.27 19.27
C ARG A 16 16.05 1.41 20.28
N VAL A 17 15.22 2.41 19.98
CA VAL A 17 14.98 3.55 20.87
C VAL A 17 13.70 3.30 21.66
N ASP A 18 13.80 3.41 23.00
CA ASP A 18 12.66 3.47 23.91
C ASP A 18 13.08 4.28 25.14
N GLY A 19 12.57 5.51 25.27
CA GLY A 19 12.94 6.36 26.40
C GLY A 19 12.34 7.76 26.32
N ARG A 20 12.49 8.52 27.40
CA ARG A 20 12.11 9.95 27.43
C ARG A 20 13.21 10.77 26.72
N LEU A 21 13.02 10.95 25.44
CA LEU A 21 13.91 11.67 24.55
C LEU A 21 13.15 12.71 23.74
N ASN A 22 13.84 13.77 23.36
CA ASN A 22 13.32 14.78 22.46
C ASN A 22 13.75 14.47 21.01
N LEU A 23 12.93 14.87 20.06
CA LEU A 23 13.10 14.62 18.64
C LEU A 23 13.08 15.96 17.89
N LEU A 24 14.11 16.24 17.10
CA LEU A 24 14.13 17.38 16.18
C LEU A 24 13.85 16.88 14.75
N LEU A 25 12.81 17.40 14.16
CA LEU A 25 12.52 17.25 12.73
C LEU A 25 13.02 18.48 11.99
N LYS A 26 13.65 18.28 10.85
CA LYS A 26 14.07 19.33 9.92
C LYS A 26 13.81 18.89 8.49
N ASP A 27 13.09 19.70 7.75
CA ASP A 27 12.80 19.49 6.32
C ASP A 27 12.27 18.07 6.02
N GLY A 28 11.28 17.63 6.84
CA GLY A 28 10.63 16.33 6.71
C GLY A 28 11.44 15.11 7.19
N ARG A 29 12.59 15.33 7.83
CA ARG A 29 13.47 14.23 8.31
C ARG A 29 13.79 14.38 9.79
N VAL A 30 14.09 13.24 10.43
CA VAL A 30 14.67 13.22 11.77
C VAL A 30 16.11 13.77 11.68
N ALA A 31 16.35 14.92 12.31
CA ALA A 31 17.64 15.58 12.31
C ALA A 31 18.45 15.30 13.57
N TRP A 32 17.77 15.04 14.70
CA TRP A 32 18.42 14.77 15.97
C TRP A 32 17.47 14.09 16.97
N VAL A 33 18.03 13.25 17.84
CA VAL A 33 17.34 12.58 18.95
C VAL A 33 18.25 12.66 20.19
N GLY A 34 17.71 13.02 21.35
CA GLY A 34 18.47 13.09 22.59
C GLY A 34 17.75 13.77 23.73
N CYS A 35 18.45 14.03 24.84
CA CYS A 35 17.87 14.67 26.04
C CYS A 35 17.89 16.21 25.98
N GLY A 36 18.60 16.82 25.03
CA GLY A 36 18.71 18.27 24.88
C GLY A 36 17.44 18.90 24.29
N ALA A 37 17.44 20.22 24.20
CA ALA A 37 16.37 21.00 23.56
C ALA A 37 16.99 21.96 22.54
N PRO A 38 17.37 21.47 21.35
CA PRO A 38 17.90 22.33 20.29
C PRO A 38 16.90 23.37 19.84
N GLU A 39 17.40 24.46 19.29
CA GLU A 39 16.59 25.55 18.75
C GLU A 39 15.70 25.08 17.60
N ALA A 40 14.43 25.46 17.63
CA ALA A 40 13.42 25.07 16.65
C ALA A 40 12.43 26.22 16.38
N ASP A 41 11.86 26.20 15.17
CA ASP A 41 10.84 27.18 14.75
C ASP A 41 9.48 26.87 15.40
N LEU A 42 9.21 25.59 15.67
CA LEU A 42 8.00 25.08 16.31
C LEU A 42 8.36 24.10 17.41
N VAL A 43 7.67 24.19 18.56
CA VAL A 43 7.82 23.25 19.66
C VAL A 43 6.48 22.56 19.93
N VAL A 44 6.49 21.23 19.88
CA VAL A 44 5.35 20.39 20.23
C VAL A 44 5.65 19.73 21.59
N ASP A 45 4.82 20.00 22.59
CA ASP A 45 4.93 19.32 23.89
C ASP A 45 4.11 18.03 23.87
N ALA A 46 4.82 16.92 23.92
CA ALA A 46 4.24 15.57 23.90
C ALA A 46 4.19 14.96 25.30
N GLN A 47 4.06 15.78 26.35
CA GLN A 47 3.98 15.32 27.73
C GLN A 47 2.98 14.15 27.87
N ASP A 48 3.43 13.06 28.52
CA ASP A 48 2.68 11.83 28.78
C ASP A 48 2.14 11.10 27.54
N ARG A 49 2.67 11.43 26.34
CA ARG A 49 2.34 10.76 25.08
C ARG A 49 3.51 9.94 24.56
N ILE A 50 3.18 8.96 23.73
CA ILE A 50 4.15 8.23 22.92
C ILE A 50 4.41 9.02 21.65
N VAL A 51 5.68 9.16 21.31
CA VAL A 51 6.17 9.66 20.02
C VAL A 51 6.79 8.49 19.28
N ALA A 52 6.27 8.16 18.13
CA ALA A 52 6.73 7.01 17.34
C ALA A 52 6.68 7.35 15.84
N PRO A 53 7.36 6.57 14.97
CA PRO A 53 7.06 6.58 13.55
C PRO A 53 5.58 6.28 13.31
N GLY A 54 5.00 6.87 12.26
CA GLY A 54 3.64 6.54 11.86
C GLY A 54 3.52 5.09 11.44
N PHE A 55 2.34 4.51 11.64
CA PHE A 55 2.07 3.13 11.24
C PHE A 55 2.06 3.01 9.70
N ILE A 56 2.47 1.82 9.23
CA ILE A 56 2.36 1.41 7.83
C ILE A 56 1.26 0.36 7.77
N ASP A 57 0.20 0.64 7.04
CA ASP A 57 -0.86 -0.33 6.76
C ASP A 57 -0.57 -1.00 5.41
N ILE A 58 -0.32 -2.29 5.43
CA ILE A 58 0.05 -3.06 4.22
C ILE A 58 -1.15 -3.75 3.56
N HIS A 59 -2.37 -3.55 4.08
CA HIS A 59 -3.58 -4.15 3.52
C HIS A 59 -4.77 -3.20 3.61
N MET A 60 -4.95 -2.39 2.58
CA MET A 60 -6.14 -1.54 2.46
C MET A 60 -6.72 -1.60 1.05
N HIS A 61 -7.97 -1.18 0.92
CA HIS A 61 -8.62 -0.92 -0.36
C HIS A 61 -8.71 0.59 -0.57
N GLU A 62 -8.58 1.03 -1.81
CA GLU A 62 -8.50 2.43 -2.18
C GLU A 62 -9.79 3.19 -1.91
N ASP A 63 -9.67 4.50 -1.70
CA ASP A 63 -10.80 5.41 -1.80
C ASP A 63 -11.38 5.35 -3.21
N PRO A 64 -12.72 5.30 -3.39
CA PRO A 64 -13.30 5.28 -4.71
C PRO A 64 -13.01 6.55 -5.50
N VAL A 65 -12.88 6.39 -6.81
CA VAL A 65 -12.78 7.50 -7.77
C VAL A 65 -14.19 7.95 -8.14
N ASP A 66 -14.51 9.23 -7.98
CA ASP A 66 -15.81 9.76 -8.34
C ASP A 66 -15.98 9.93 -9.86
N ALA A 67 -17.17 10.32 -10.29
CA ALA A 67 -17.51 10.47 -11.70
C ALA A 67 -16.65 11.55 -12.42
N ASP A 68 -16.02 12.46 -11.68
CA ASP A 68 -15.14 13.49 -12.20
C ASP A 68 -13.67 13.05 -12.22
N GLY A 69 -13.38 11.77 -11.88
CA GLY A 69 -12.05 11.22 -11.81
C GLY A 69 -11.26 11.66 -10.57
N ARG A 70 -11.92 12.12 -9.51
CA ARG A 70 -11.30 12.64 -8.30
C ARG A 70 -11.41 11.68 -7.14
N ILE A 71 -10.40 11.71 -6.28
CA ILE A 71 -10.37 10.96 -5.01
C ILE A 71 -10.68 11.92 -3.87
N ARG A 72 -11.60 11.55 -2.97
CA ARG A 72 -12.00 12.40 -1.83
C ARG A 72 -11.23 12.10 -0.55
N PHE A 73 -10.36 11.10 -0.55
CA PHE A 73 -9.50 10.71 0.58
C PHE A 73 -10.26 10.47 1.90
N ASN A 74 -11.44 9.87 1.86
CA ASN A 74 -12.22 9.57 3.06
C ASN A 74 -11.55 8.48 3.91
N ILE A 75 -11.14 7.38 3.26
CA ILE A 75 -10.45 6.25 3.91
C ILE A 75 -9.08 6.73 4.40
N LEU A 76 -8.30 7.41 3.55
CA LEU A 76 -6.96 7.91 3.91
C LEU A 76 -7.01 8.91 5.07
N ASN A 77 -8.03 9.76 5.16
CA ASN A 77 -8.24 10.65 6.30
C ASN A 77 -8.56 9.88 7.60
N CYS A 78 -9.30 8.77 7.51
CA CYS A 78 -9.52 7.89 8.66
C CYS A 78 -8.21 7.22 9.08
N MET A 79 -7.42 6.71 8.12
CA MET A 79 -6.11 6.12 8.38
C MET A 79 -5.17 7.09 9.10
N LEU A 80 -5.07 8.33 8.63
CA LEU A 80 -4.26 9.37 9.30
C LEU A 80 -4.68 9.60 10.77
N ARG A 81 -5.99 9.63 11.03
CA ARG A 81 -6.52 9.80 12.40
C ARG A 81 -6.20 8.63 13.34
N MET A 82 -5.94 7.45 12.77
CA MET A 82 -5.49 6.26 13.52
C MET A 82 -3.97 6.20 13.67
N GLY A 83 -3.23 7.19 13.15
CA GLY A 83 -1.77 7.23 13.21
C GLY A 83 -1.07 6.48 12.07
N VAL A 84 -1.82 6.04 11.06
CA VAL A 84 -1.25 5.47 9.83
C VAL A 84 -0.76 6.61 8.94
N THR A 85 0.48 6.54 8.49
CA THR A 85 1.12 7.56 7.64
C THR A 85 1.55 7.05 6.28
N THR A 86 1.47 5.72 6.08
CA THR A 86 1.77 5.05 4.82
C THR A 86 0.82 3.88 4.64
N VAL A 87 0.27 3.75 3.44
CA VAL A 87 -0.66 2.66 3.09
C VAL A 87 -0.23 1.95 1.83
N LEU A 88 -0.54 0.65 1.76
CA LEU A 88 -0.40 -0.16 0.56
C LEU A 88 -1.79 -0.67 0.15
N GLY A 89 -2.33 -0.11 -0.93
CA GLY A 89 -3.60 -0.49 -1.54
C GLY A 89 -3.43 -1.50 -2.68
N GLY A 90 -4.52 -1.73 -3.42
CA GLY A 90 -4.53 -2.71 -4.51
C GLY A 90 -4.53 -4.16 -4.02
N ASN A 91 -4.97 -4.42 -2.80
CA ASN A 91 -5.00 -5.75 -2.23
C ASN A 91 -6.12 -6.61 -2.81
N CYS A 92 -6.05 -7.92 -2.57
CA CYS A 92 -7.07 -8.91 -2.98
C CYS A 92 -7.32 -8.99 -4.50
N GLY A 93 -6.39 -8.53 -5.32
CA GLY A 93 -6.53 -8.52 -6.78
C GLY A 93 -7.34 -7.34 -7.33
N ILE A 94 -7.76 -6.40 -6.50
CA ILE A 94 -8.72 -5.34 -6.82
C ILE A 94 -8.02 -3.98 -6.89
N ASN A 95 -8.35 -3.17 -7.89
CA ASN A 95 -8.07 -1.74 -7.93
C ASN A 95 -9.36 -0.98 -8.30
N GLU A 96 -9.57 0.18 -7.70
CA GLU A 96 -10.72 1.06 -7.96
C GLU A 96 -10.68 1.71 -9.36
N ALA A 97 -9.47 1.86 -9.92
CA ALA A 97 -9.21 2.40 -11.25
C ALA A 97 -7.89 1.82 -11.78
N ASP A 98 -7.45 2.26 -12.96
CA ASP A 98 -6.08 1.98 -13.39
C ASP A 98 -5.11 2.46 -12.30
N PRO A 99 -4.25 1.57 -11.74
CA PRO A 99 -3.44 1.93 -10.58
C PRO A 99 -2.41 3.04 -10.86
N VAL A 100 -1.96 3.20 -12.10
CA VAL A 100 -1.03 4.28 -12.48
C VAL A 100 -1.79 5.62 -12.52
N GLU A 101 -2.98 5.62 -13.10
CA GLU A 101 -3.85 6.82 -13.12
C GLU A 101 -4.27 7.21 -11.70
N TYR A 102 -4.57 6.22 -10.85
CA TYR A 102 -4.89 6.46 -9.45
C TYR A 102 -3.71 7.11 -8.70
N LEU A 103 -2.48 6.60 -8.85
CA LEU A 103 -1.29 7.19 -8.23
C LEU A 103 -1.02 8.60 -8.74
N ASN A 104 -1.20 8.86 -10.02
CA ASN A 104 -1.08 10.21 -10.60
C ASN A 104 -2.11 11.18 -10.00
N GLU A 105 -3.34 10.73 -9.77
CA GLU A 105 -4.37 11.55 -9.11
C GLU A 105 -4.05 11.80 -7.64
N VAL A 106 -3.54 10.80 -6.92
CA VAL A 106 -3.04 10.92 -5.54
C VAL A 106 -1.96 12.02 -5.45
N ASP A 107 -0.99 11.98 -6.34
CA ASP A 107 0.09 12.98 -6.39
C ASP A 107 -0.43 14.38 -6.72
N ARG A 108 -1.34 14.47 -7.69
CA ARG A 108 -1.95 15.72 -8.12
C ARG A 108 -2.81 16.37 -7.03
N ALA A 109 -3.58 15.58 -6.32
CA ALA A 109 -4.53 16.06 -5.32
C ALA A 109 -3.88 16.30 -3.94
N GLY A 110 -2.77 15.64 -3.65
CA GLY A 110 -2.06 15.73 -2.37
C GLY A 110 -2.75 14.90 -1.28
N ALA A 111 -2.47 13.60 -1.24
CA ALA A 111 -3.03 12.69 -0.23
C ALA A 111 -2.55 13.03 1.19
N PRO A 112 -3.38 12.76 2.23
CA PRO A 112 -3.01 13.02 3.62
C PRO A 112 -1.95 12.08 4.19
N VAL A 113 -1.70 10.94 3.53
CA VAL A 113 -0.71 9.90 3.87
C VAL A 113 0.05 9.48 2.62
N ASN A 114 1.19 8.80 2.78
CA ASN A 114 1.88 8.19 1.65
C ASN A 114 1.07 7.01 1.12
N VAL A 115 0.93 6.91 -0.19
CA VAL A 115 0.17 5.85 -0.86
C VAL A 115 1.10 5.05 -1.77
N ALA A 116 1.04 3.74 -1.66
CA ALA A 116 1.61 2.80 -2.61
C ALA A 116 0.52 1.83 -3.06
N LEU A 117 0.63 1.26 -4.25
CA LEU A 117 -0.33 0.31 -4.78
C LEU A 117 0.33 -0.99 -5.25
N LEU A 118 -0.45 -2.06 -5.18
CA LEU A 118 -0.23 -3.30 -5.91
C LEU A 118 -1.09 -3.28 -7.19
N ALA A 119 -0.59 -3.87 -8.24
CA ALA A 119 -1.36 -4.17 -9.44
C ALA A 119 -2.34 -5.31 -9.13
N GLY A 120 -3.62 -5.04 -9.10
CA GLY A 120 -4.65 -6.03 -8.81
C GLY A 120 -4.86 -6.98 -9.99
N HIS A 121 -4.61 -8.27 -9.80
CA HIS A 121 -4.75 -9.28 -10.84
C HIS A 121 -6.15 -9.29 -11.46
N GLU A 122 -7.23 -9.25 -10.65
CA GLU A 122 -8.61 -9.26 -11.12
C GLU A 122 -8.92 -8.03 -11.99
N TYR A 123 -8.41 -6.84 -11.61
CA TYR A 123 -8.55 -5.63 -12.41
C TYR A 123 -8.03 -5.83 -13.83
N PHE A 124 -6.79 -6.32 -13.98
CA PHE A 124 -6.18 -6.55 -15.28
C PHE A 124 -6.77 -7.74 -16.02
N ARG A 125 -7.26 -8.74 -15.30
CA ARG A 125 -7.99 -9.87 -15.86
C ARG A 125 -9.29 -9.42 -16.54
N VAL A 126 -10.06 -8.57 -15.87
CA VAL A 126 -11.29 -7.99 -16.42
C VAL A 126 -10.97 -7.08 -17.61
N ALA A 127 -9.96 -6.23 -17.51
CA ALA A 127 -9.50 -5.36 -18.60
C ALA A 127 -9.03 -6.15 -19.84
N ALA A 128 -8.50 -7.36 -19.66
CA ALA A 128 -8.15 -8.29 -20.73
C ALA A 128 -9.34 -9.06 -21.32
N GLY A 129 -10.56 -8.80 -20.86
CA GLY A 129 -11.79 -9.45 -21.33
C GLY A 129 -12.11 -10.78 -20.65
N ALA A 130 -11.41 -11.18 -19.60
CA ALA A 130 -11.68 -12.39 -18.82
C ALA A 130 -12.54 -12.09 -17.57
N ALA A 131 -13.71 -11.48 -17.77
CA ALA A 131 -14.58 -11.03 -16.68
C ALA A 131 -15.30 -12.16 -15.93
N ASP A 132 -15.45 -13.35 -16.54
CA ASP A 132 -16.02 -14.50 -15.82
C ASP A 132 -14.99 -15.04 -14.83
N LYS A 133 -15.26 -14.81 -13.54
CA LYS A 133 -14.38 -15.20 -12.44
C LYS A 133 -14.28 -16.70 -12.20
N TYR A 134 -15.18 -17.50 -12.78
CA TYR A 134 -15.20 -18.99 -12.66
C TYR A 134 -14.56 -19.69 -13.85
N ALA A 135 -14.43 -19.03 -14.99
CA ALA A 135 -13.83 -19.61 -16.19
C ALA A 135 -12.32 -19.32 -16.22
N ALA A 136 -11.55 -20.27 -16.75
CA ALA A 136 -10.14 -20.04 -17.05
C ALA A 136 -10.00 -18.99 -18.16
N SER A 137 -8.97 -18.14 -18.06
CA SER A 137 -8.64 -17.17 -19.12
C SER A 137 -8.01 -17.85 -20.33
N THR A 138 -8.22 -17.29 -21.53
CA THR A 138 -7.53 -17.75 -22.73
C THR A 138 -6.05 -17.31 -22.75
N PRO A 139 -5.20 -17.96 -23.56
CA PRO A 139 -3.80 -17.51 -23.70
C PRO A 139 -3.64 -16.04 -24.14
N GLU A 140 -4.56 -15.54 -24.97
CA GLU A 140 -4.59 -14.15 -25.41
C GLU A 140 -4.91 -13.20 -24.26
N GLN A 141 -5.93 -13.54 -23.46
CA GLN A 141 -6.33 -12.77 -22.27
C GLN A 141 -5.19 -12.74 -21.24
N ARG A 142 -4.51 -13.86 -20.99
CA ARG A 142 -3.34 -13.91 -20.10
C ARG A 142 -2.22 -12.99 -20.56
N ARG A 143 -1.89 -13.01 -21.87
CA ARG A 143 -0.87 -12.10 -22.41
C ARG A 143 -1.24 -10.63 -22.21
N ALA A 144 -2.49 -10.28 -22.50
CA ALA A 144 -2.99 -8.91 -22.31
C ALA A 144 -2.99 -8.48 -20.84
N MET A 145 -3.41 -9.38 -19.94
CA MET A 145 -3.36 -9.16 -18.49
C MET A 145 -1.93 -8.93 -17.98
N VAL A 146 -1.00 -9.80 -18.33
CA VAL A 146 0.42 -9.69 -17.93
C VAL A 146 1.04 -8.40 -18.45
N GLU A 147 0.71 -8.00 -19.68
CA GLU A 147 1.15 -6.72 -20.23
C GLU A 147 0.57 -5.51 -19.49
N GLY A 148 -0.69 -5.60 -19.03
CA GLY A 148 -1.29 -4.59 -18.17
C GLY A 148 -0.57 -4.48 -16.82
N ILE A 149 -0.30 -5.62 -16.18
CA ILE A 149 0.45 -5.70 -14.92
C ILE A 149 1.86 -5.12 -15.11
N ARG A 150 2.55 -5.44 -16.20
CA ARG A 150 3.87 -4.89 -16.51
C ARG A 150 3.86 -3.37 -16.56
N ARG A 151 2.90 -2.77 -17.26
CA ARG A 151 2.75 -1.31 -17.31
C ARG A 151 2.48 -0.70 -15.93
N ALA A 152 1.70 -1.38 -15.09
CA ALA A 152 1.46 -0.92 -13.72
C ALA A 152 2.74 -0.95 -12.87
N LEU A 153 3.56 -2.00 -12.99
CA LEU A 153 4.86 -2.09 -12.29
C LEU A 153 5.84 -1.01 -12.79
N GLU A 154 5.91 -0.78 -14.11
CA GLU A 154 6.69 0.30 -14.70
C GLU A 154 6.20 1.69 -14.26
N GLY A 155 4.90 1.83 -14.04
CA GLY A 155 4.25 3.04 -13.55
C GLY A 155 4.33 3.27 -12.05
N GLY A 156 5.00 2.37 -11.28
CA GLY A 156 5.31 2.57 -9.87
C GLY A 156 4.55 1.68 -8.89
N CYS A 157 3.76 0.71 -9.36
CA CYS A 157 3.19 -0.30 -8.47
C CYS A 157 4.30 -1.14 -7.83
N MET A 158 4.16 -1.43 -6.53
CA MET A 158 5.16 -2.14 -5.74
C MET A 158 5.13 -3.66 -5.91
N GLY A 159 4.17 -4.18 -6.67
CA GLY A 159 4.00 -5.61 -6.84
C GLY A 159 2.66 -5.98 -7.43
N VAL A 160 2.26 -7.22 -7.25
CA VAL A 160 0.99 -7.79 -7.74
C VAL A 160 0.19 -8.37 -6.59
N SER A 161 -1.11 -8.17 -6.59
CA SER A 161 -2.01 -8.82 -5.66
C SER A 161 -2.98 -9.76 -6.35
N PHE A 162 -3.38 -10.81 -5.64
CA PHE A 162 -4.33 -11.81 -6.10
C PHE A 162 -5.49 -11.95 -5.11
N GLY A 163 -6.69 -12.14 -5.62
CA GLY A 163 -7.86 -12.56 -4.87
C GLY A 163 -8.31 -13.95 -5.31
N LEU A 164 -7.52 -15.00 -5.01
CA LEU A 164 -7.78 -16.35 -5.51
C LEU A 164 -9.12 -16.91 -5.05
N ARG A 165 -9.58 -16.51 -3.87
CA ARG A 165 -10.94 -16.83 -3.39
C ARG A 165 -12.02 -16.15 -4.23
N TYR A 166 -11.77 -14.95 -4.68
CA TYR A 166 -12.74 -14.13 -5.42
C TYR A 166 -12.78 -14.47 -6.92
N VAL A 167 -11.67 -14.98 -7.45
CA VAL A 167 -11.50 -15.41 -8.83
C VAL A 167 -11.10 -16.89 -8.91
N PRO A 168 -12.02 -17.82 -8.63
CA PRO A 168 -11.70 -19.25 -8.59
C PRO A 168 -11.19 -19.83 -9.92
N GLY A 169 -11.52 -19.20 -11.05
CA GLY A 169 -11.05 -19.58 -12.39
C GLY A 169 -9.59 -19.27 -12.68
N THR A 170 -8.88 -18.59 -11.77
CA THR A 170 -7.43 -18.39 -11.89
C THR A 170 -6.71 -19.72 -11.74
N ASP A 171 -6.10 -20.22 -12.81
CA ASP A 171 -5.28 -21.42 -12.78
C ASP A 171 -3.80 -21.11 -12.48
N GLU A 172 -3.00 -22.15 -12.31
CA GLU A 172 -1.57 -22.01 -11.98
C GLU A 172 -0.78 -21.26 -13.06
N ASP A 173 -1.05 -21.50 -14.35
CA ASP A 173 -0.34 -20.81 -15.43
C ASP A 173 -0.63 -19.30 -15.43
N GLU A 174 -1.89 -18.91 -15.19
CA GLU A 174 -2.28 -17.50 -15.04
C GLU A 174 -1.57 -16.85 -13.84
N PHE A 175 -1.59 -17.52 -12.69
CA PHE A 175 -0.92 -17.05 -11.48
C PHE A 175 0.60 -16.89 -11.68
N TYR A 176 1.26 -17.95 -12.19
CA TYR A 176 2.72 -17.93 -12.35
C TYR A 176 3.19 -16.88 -13.35
N ARG A 177 2.49 -16.66 -14.45
CA ARG A 177 2.85 -15.62 -15.44
C ARG A 177 2.81 -14.21 -14.83
N ALA A 178 1.81 -13.91 -14.03
CA ALA A 178 1.73 -12.63 -13.33
C ALA A 178 2.81 -12.51 -12.23
N ALA A 179 3.06 -13.60 -11.50
CA ALA A 179 4.09 -13.64 -10.47
C ALA A 179 5.51 -13.50 -11.05
N GLU A 180 5.80 -14.17 -12.18
CA GLU A 180 7.08 -14.03 -12.87
C GLU A 180 7.31 -12.60 -13.38
N CYS A 181 6.29 -11.97 -13.94
CA CYS A 181 6.35 -10.57 -14.33
C CYS A 181 6.70 -9.68 -13.13
N CYS A 182 6.08 -9.92 -11.96
CA CYS A 182 6.37 -9.19 -10.73
C CYS A 182 7.82 -9.37 -10.26
N ARG A 183 8.34 -10.60 -10.32
CA ARG A 183 9.73 -10.91 -9.95
C ARG A 183 10.75 -10.11 -10.76
N ASP A 184 10.51 -9.91 -12.05
CA ASP A 184 11.42 -9.20 -12.95
C ASP A 184 11.60 -7.72 -12.54
N TYR A 185 10.66 -7.17 -11.80
CA TYR A 185 10.71 -5.81 -11.21
C TYR A 185 11.12 -5.80 -9.73
N GLY A 186 11.42 -6.96 -9.14
CA GLY A 186 11.71 -7.08 -7.71
C GLY A 186 10.52 -6.72 -6.82
N GLY A 187 9.30 -6.84 -7.37
CA GLY A 187 8.07 -6.51 -6.68
C GLY A 187 7.63 -7.58 -5.67
N MET A 188 6.69 -7.22 -4.82
CA MET A 188 6.10 -8.13 -3.84
C MET A 188 4.83 -8.81 -4.40
N ILE A 189 4.49 -9.97 -3.85
CA ILE A 189 3.25 -10.67 -4.14
C ILE A 189 2.43 -10.74 -2.86
N ALA A 190 1.15 -10.36 -2.96
CA ALA A 190 0.17 -10.54 -1.90
C ALA A 190 -1.01 -11.36 -2.43
N ALA A 191 -1.54 -12.28 -1.65
CA ALA A 191 -2.67 -13.10 -2.09
C ALA A 191 -3.69 -13.31 -0.97
N HIS A 192 -4.96 -13.09 -1.29
CA HIS A 192 -6.05 -13.72 -0.57
C HIS A 192 -6.15 -15.15 -1.08
N VAL A 193 -5.81 -16.11 -0.22
CA VAL A 193 -5.75 -17.53 -0.58
C VAL A 193 -7.12 -18.09 -0.99
N ARG A 194 -7.15 -19.27 -1.61
CA ARG A 194 -8.38 -19.89 -2.11
C ARG A 194 -9.39 -20.24 -1.03
N ASP A 195 -8.91 -20.63 0.15
CA ASP A 195 -9.72 -20.92 1.33
C ASP A 195 -9.02 -20.35 2.56
N ASP A 196 -9.73 -19.56 3.34
CA ASP A 196 -9.26 -18.90 4.55
C ASP A 196 -9.93 -19.49 5.82
N ALA A 197 -10.51 -20.67 5.71
CA ALA A 197 -11.19 -21.39 6.78
C ALA A 197 -10.64 -22.83 6.94
N ASP A 198 -11.47 -23.85 6.73
CA ASP A 198 -11.14 -25.23 7.04
C ASP A 198 -10.01 -25.82 6.18
N GLN A 199 -9.83 -25.31 4.96
CA GLN A 199 -8.82 -25.78 4.01
C GLN A 199 -7.63 -24.79 3.87
N VAL A 200 -7.43 -23.89 4.82
CA VAL A 200 -6.41 -22.83 4.72
C VAL A 200 -5.01 -23.38 4.48
N PHE A 201 -4.61 -24.47 5.14
CA PHE A 201 -3.27 -25.05 4.95
C PHE A 201 -3.09 -25.61 3.54
N ALA A 202 -4.10 -26.31 2.99
CA ALA A 202 -4.08 -26.79 1.62
C ALA A 202 -4.16 -25.66 0.57
N ALA A 203 -4.65 -24.49 0.97
CA ALA A 203 -4.73 -23.32 0.10
C ALA A 203 -3.42 -22.50 0.09
N ILE A 204 -2.51 -22.73 1.03
CA ILE A 204 -1.20 -22.09 1.12
C ILE A 204 -0.13 -22.92 0.41
N ASP A 205 -0.26 -24.27 0.43
CA ASP A 205 0.63 -25.21 -0.24
C ASP A 205 0.45 -25.19 -1.78
#